data_516bf5905fc1cda091ac8864c0ea6e75
#
_entry.id   516bf5905fc1cda091ac8864c0ea6e75
#
_cell.length_a   1.000
_cell.length_b   1.000
_cell.length_c   1.000
_cell.angle_alpha   90.00
_cell.angle_beta   90.00
_cell.angle_gamma   90.00
#
_symmetry.space_group_name_H-M   'P 1'
#
loop_
_entity.id
_entity.type
_entity.pdbx_description
1 polymer ?
#
loop_
_entity_poly.entity_id
_entity_poly.type
_entity_poly.pdbx_seq_one_letter_code
_entity_poly.pdbx_strand_id
1 'polypeptide(L)'
;MRRLAANTTTSMIFCSVLLLGSLCSPQGVPMSREDSGQEQATRAALDHFNDAFNRHDADGLAACLTEDTVFEDTSPAPDGLRISGKSAVVEFWRGWFTRNADARFEAEDVIVGGNRATVLWVYRKMRNGRPWHLRGVDVFTVRDGKVAAKLAYVKG
;
A
#
# COMPACT_ATOMS: atom_id res chain seq x y z
N MET A 1 -15.15 -95.59 -8.11
CA MET A 1 -14.71 -94.94 -9.39
C MET A 1 -14.38 -93.52 -9.13
N ARG A 2 -13.09 -93.19 -9.28
CA ARG A 2 -12.48 -91.90 -8.98
C ARG A 2 -12.77 -90.87 -10.10
N ARG A 3 -13.22 -89.68 -9.79
CA ARG A 3 -13.11 -88.51 -10.68
C ARG A 3 -12.32 -87.44 -10.00
N LEU A 4 -11.25 -87.04 -10.65
CA LEU A 4 -10.36 -85.93 -10.28
C LEU A 4 -11.08 -84.59 -10.52
N ALA A 5 -10.95 -83.70 -9.57
CA ALA A 5 -11.33 -82.31 -9.70
C ALA A 5 -10.05 -81.50 -10.12
N ALA A 6 -10.19 -80.75 -11.20
CA ALA A 6 -9.14 -79.83 -11.66
C ALA A 6 -9.33 -78.48 -10.97
N ASN A 7 -8.28 -78.03 -10.28
CA ASN A 7 -8.16 -76.69 -9.71
C ASN A 7 -7.70 -75.72 -10.80
N THR A 8 -8.53 -74.73 -11.08
CA THR A 8 -8.20 -73.57 -11.91
C THR A 8 -7.92 -72.39 -11.00
N THR A 9 -6.64 -72.05 -10.84
CA THR A 9 -6.21 -70.88 -10.07
C THR A 9 -6.27 -69.65 -10.95
N THR A 10 -7.23 -68.79 -10.73
CA THR A 10 -7.36 -67.47 -11.39
C THR A 10 -6.49 -66.49 -10.63
N SER A 11 -5.39 -66.08 -11.25
CA SER A 11 -4.46 -65.07 -10.75
C SER A 11 -5.06 -63.70 -11.02
N MET A 12 -5.54 -62.99 -9.96
CA MET A 12 -5.92 -61.60 -10.04
C MET A 12 -4.69 -60.73 -9.95
N ILE A 13 -4.34 -60.07 -11.06
CA ILE A 13 -3.36 -59.02 -11.10
C ILE A 13 -3.96 -57.74 -10.58
N PHE A 14 -3.61 -57.36 -9.34
CA PHE A 14 -3.90 -56.02 -8.80
C PHE A 14 -3.06 -54.99 -9.46
N CYS A 15 -3.60 -54.20 -10.38
CA CYS A 15 -2.98 -53.04 -10.95
C CYS A 15 -3.12 -51.89 -9.95
N SER A 16 -2.09 -51.65 -9.09
CA SER A 16 -2.05 -50.49 -8.20
C SER A 16 -1.72 -49.25 -9.02
N VAL A 17 -2.71 -48.47 -9.34
CA VAL A 17 -2.52 -47.11 -9.89
C VAL A 17 -2.10 -46.20 -8.76
N LEU A 18 -0.81 -45.92 -8.65
CA LEU A 18 -0.26 -44.84 -7.80
C LEU A 18 -0.62 -43.52 -8.43
N LEU A 19 -1.69 -42.89 -7.93
CA LEU A 19 -1.98 -41.47 -8.16
C LEU A 19 -0.92 -40.65 -7.40
N LEU A 20 0.16 -40.25 -8.07
CA LEU A 20 1.05 -39.19 -7.64
C LEU A 20 0.29 -37.86 -7.75
N GLY A 21 -0.45 -37.54 -6.71
CA GLY A 21 -0.99 -36.17 -6.50
C GLY A 21 0.18 -35.20 -6.33
N SER A 22 0.53 -34.51 -7.40
CA SER A 22 1.45 -33.36 -7.33
C SER A 22 0.76 -32.26 -6.50
N LEU A 23 1.07 -32.20 -5.22
CA LEU A 23 0.72 -31.06 -4.36
C LEU A 23 1.54 -29.87 -4.88
N CYS A 24 0.93 -29.09 -5.77
CA CYS A 24 1.43 -27.78 -6.15
C CYS A 24 1.23 -26.85 -4.94
N SER A 25 2.21 -26.82 -4.03
CA SER A 25 2.30 -25.80 -3.01
C SER A 25 2.58 -24.48 -3.73
N PRO A 26 1.79 -23.42 -3.50
CA PRO A 26 2.14 -22.10 -4.01
C PRO A 26 3.41 -21.65 -3.28
N GLN A 27 4.55 -21.84 -3.93
CA GLN A 27 5.80 -21.28 -3.45
C GLN A 27 5.72 -19.78 -3.68
N GLY A 28 5.50 -19.01 -2.60
CA GLY A 28 5.66 -17.58 -2.64
C GLY A 28 7.07 -17.26 -3.18
N VAL A 29 7.13 -16.39 -4.19
CA VAL A 29 8.42 -15.94 -4.73
C VAL A 29 9.18 -15.28 -3.57
N PRO A 30 10.38 -15.77 -3.20
CA PRO A 30 11.14 -15.14 -2.12
C PRO A 30 11.46 -13.70 -2.53
N MET A 31 11.07 -12.74 -1.69
CA MET A 31 11.43 -11.34 -1.87
C MET A 31 12.95 -11.18 -1.85
N SER A 32 13.51 -10.47 -2.82
CA SER A 32 14.94 -10.24 -2.87
C SER A 32 15.39 -9.32 -1.71
N ARG A 33 16.68 -9.38 -1.37
CA ARG A 33 17.22 -8.50 -0.32
C ARG A 33 17.17 -7.02 -0.72
N GLU A 34 17.22 -6.74 -2.02
CA GLU A 34 17.07 -5.40 -2.59
C GLU A 34 15.64 -4.88 -2.47
N ASP A 35 14.64 -5.75 -2.72
CA ASP A 35 13.23 -5.40 -2.55
C ASP A 35 12.91 -5.03 -1.09
N SER A 36 13.45 -5.78 -0.12
CA SER A 36 13.27 -5.47 1.30
C SER A 36 13.91 -4.15 1.72
N GLY A 37 15.10 -3.82 1.18
CA GLY A 37 15.78 -2.54 1.42
C GLY A 37 15.00 -1.36 0.83
N GLN A 38 14.47 -1.52 -0.38
CA GLN A 38 13.64 -0.50 -1.01
C GLN A 38 12.34 -0.26 -0.25
N GLU A 39 11.68 -1.30 0.21
CA GLU A 39 10.45 -1.17 1.00
C GLU A 39 10.67 -0.49 2.35
N GLN A 40 11.80 -0.79 3.02
CA GLN A 40 12.19 -0.11 4.24
C GLN A 40 12.44 1.39 4.01
N ALA A 41 13.15 1.74 2.92
CA ALA A 41 13.40 3.13 2.55
C ALA A 41 12.09 3.86 2.22
N THR A 42 11.18 3.19 1.51
CA THR A 42 9.84 3.72 1.20
C THR A 42 9.04 3.98 2.46
N ARG A 43 9.01 3.03 3.40
CA ARG A 43 8.32 3.20 4.68
C ARG A 43 8.90 4.36 5.49
N ALA A 44 10.22 4.45 5.61
CA ALA A 44 10.88 5.54 6.31
C ALA A 44 10.56 6.91 5.70
N ALA A 45 10.53 7.02 4.37
CA ALA A 45 10.15 8.25 3.68
C ALA A 45 8.71 8.68 4.01
N LEU A 46 7.77 7.71 4.09
CA LEU A 46 6.38 7.97 4.46
C LEU A 46 6.23 8.38 5.92
N ASP A 47 6.96 7.74 6.83
CA ASP A 47 6.94 8.08 8.26
C ASP A 47 7.41 9.52 8.46
N HIS A 48 8.52 9.92 7.84
CA HIS A 48 9.00 11.31 7.87
C HIS A 48 8.00 12.30 7.27
N PHE A 49 7.39 11.96 6.13
CA PHE A 49 6.38 12.79 5.50
C PHE A 49 5.16 12.97 6.40
N ASN A 50 4.59 11.88 6.96
CA ASN A 50 3.41 11.92 7.82
C ASN A 50 3.66 12.66 9.12
N ASP A 51 4.84 12.50 9.70
CA ASP A 51 5.26 13.24 10.89
C ASP A 51 5.35 14.76 10.64
N ALA A 52 6.00 15.18 9.55
CA ALA A 52 6.07 16.58 9.17
C ALA A 52 4.67 17.15 8.88
N PHE A 53 3.83 16.38 8.18
CA PHE A 53 2.45 16.74 7.87
C PHE A 53 1.62 16.98 9.15
N ASN A 54 1.64 16.05 10.10
CA ASN A 54 0.87 16.13 11.33
C ASN A 54 1.38 17.20 12.31
N ARG A 55 2.64 17.64 12.16
CA ARG A 55 3.17 18.83 12.86
C ARG A 55 2.87 20.14 12.14
N HIS A 56 2.22 20.09 10.95
CA HIS A 56 2.01 21.24 10.06
C HIS A 56 3.33 21.94 9.69
N ASP A 57 4.39 21.18 9.56
CA ASP A 57 5.74 21.63 9.28
C ASP A 57 5.98 21.65 7.76
N ALA A 58 5.74 22.79 7.13
CA ALA A 58 5.90 22.94 5.68
C ALA A 58 7.36 22.82 5.23
N ASP A 59 8.33 23.22 6.05
CA ASP A 59 9.75 23.13 5.74
C ASP A 59 10.24 21.68 5.92
N GLY A 60 9.76 20.97 6.93
CA GLY A 60 9.95 19.53 7.09
C GLY A 60 9.36 18.75 5.91
N LEU A 61 8.16 19.11 5.43
CA LEU A 61 7.60 18.53 4.20
C LEU A 61 8.49 18.78 2.99
N ALA A 62 9.01 20.00 2.82
CA ALA A 62 9.92 20.33 1.71
C ALA A 62 11.13 19.40 1.67
N ALA A 63 11.68 19.03 2.84
CA ALA A 63 12.80 18.10 2.94
C ALA A 63 12.44 16.67 2.47
N CYS A 64 11.17 16.27 2.65
CA CYS A 64 10.66 14.96 2.27
C CYS A 64 10.29 14.83 0.78
N LEU A 65 10.31 15.89 -0.02
CA LEU A 65 9.84 15.90 -1.40
C LEU A 65 10.99 15.91 -2.41
N THR A 66 10.78 15.27 -3.58
CA THR A 66 11.66 15.47 -4.74
C THR A 66 11.38 16.84 -5.39
N GLU A 67 12.33 17.38 -6.15
CA GLU A 67 12.18 18.70 -6.81
C GLU A 67 11.01 18.72 -7.80
N ASP A 68 10.76 17.60 -8.47
CA ASP A 68 9.70 17.41 -9.47
C ASP A 68 8.45 16.74 -8.90
N THR A 69 8.27 16.73 -7.58
CA THR A 69 7.15 16.05 -6.91
C THR A 69 5.81 16.46 -7.49
N VAL A 70 4.86 15.52 -7.50
CA VAL A 70 3.48 15.74 -7.92
C VAL A 70 2.54 15.45 -6.76
N PHE A 71 1.60 16.35 -6.54
CA PHE A 71 0.51 16.18 -5.60
C PHE A 71 -0.85 16.31 -6.31
N GLU A 72 -1.74 15.36 -6.08
CA GLU A 72 -3.15 15.46 -6.44
C GLU A 72 -4.00 15.51 -5.18
N ASP A 73 -4.75 16.60 -5.03
CA ASP A 73 -5.72 16.79 -3.94
C ASP A 73 -7.04 16.07 -4.29
N THR A 74 -7.88 15.90 -3.31
CA THR A 74 -9.23 15.32 -3.45
C THR A 74 -10.27 16.34 -3.93
N SER A 75 -9.91 17.61 -4.04
CA SER A 75 -10.82 18.72 -4.37
C SER A 75 -10.17 19.66 -5.38
N PRO A 76 -10.96 20.28 -6.27
CA PRO A 76 -12.40 20.07 -6.50
C PRO A 76 -12.73 18.75 -7.19
N ALA A 77 -13.93 18.22 -6.96
CA ALA A 77 -14.43 17.07 -7.72
C ALA A 77 -14.58 17.43 -9.20
N PRO A 78 -14.44 16.46 -10.16
CA PRO A 78 -14.23 15.03 -9.93
C PRO A 78 -12.76 14.63 -9.73
N ASP A 79 -11.78 15.37 -10.29
CA ASP A 79 -10.41 14.90 -10.46
C ASP A 79 -9.43 15.46 -9.41
N GLY A 80 -9.85 16.48 -8.63
CA GLY A 80 -8.97 17.19 -7.71
C GLY A 80 -8.02 18.19 -8.38
N LEU A 81 -7.29 18.92 -7.57
CA LEU A 81 -6.24 19.84 -8.03
C LEU A 81 -4.93 19.07 -8.17
N ARG A 82 -4.30 19.12 -9.35
CA ARG A 82 -2.96 18.61 -9.58
C ARG A 82 -1.92 19.72 -9.50
N ILE A 83 -0.93 19.54 -8.64
CA ILE A 83 0.15 20.49 -8.40
C ILE A 83 1.48 19.79 -8.69
N SER A 84 2.38 20.44 -9.42
CA SER A 84 3.67 19.89 -9.80
C SER A 84 4.81 20.81 -9.36
N GLY A 85 5.89 20.21 -8.88
CA GLY A 85 7.08 20.88 -8.40
C GLY A 85 7.01 21.20 -6.91
N LYS A 86 8.14 20.95 -6.23
CA LYS A 86 8.29 21.06 -4.77
C LYS A 86 7.80 22.39 -4.21
N SER A 87 8.24 23.51 -4.79
CA SER A 87 7.88 24.84 -4.28
C SER A 87 6.37 25.07 -4.30
N ALA A 88 5.68 24.68 -5.37
CA ALA A 88 4.23 24.84 -5.50
C ALA A 88 3.47 23.93 -4.51
N VAL A 89 3.92 22.70 -4.35
CA VAL A 89 3.33 21.74 -3.40
C VAL A 89 3.50 22.21 -1.95
N VAL A 90 4.68 22.69 -1.58
CA VAL A 90 4.94 23.22 -0.22
C VAL A 90 4.10 24.46 0.05
N GLU A 91 3.97 25.37 -0.91
CA GLU A 91 3.15 26.57 -0.74
C GLU A 91 1.66 26.22 -0.56
N PHE A 92 1.18 25.25 -1.34
CA PHE A 92 -0.18 24.73 -1.16
C PHE A 92 -0.39 24.21 0.28
N TRP A 93 0.53 23.38 0.81
CA TRP A 93 0.42 22.82 2.15
C TRP A 93 0.55 23.89 3.25
N ARG A 94 1.41 24.90 3.07
CA ARG A 94 1.53 26.03 4.02
C ARG A 94 0.19 26.76 4.17
N GLY A 95 -0.47 27.05 3.05
CA GLY A 95 -1.81 27.65 3.06
C GLY A 95 -2.87 26.70 3.64
N TRP A 96 -2.77 25.40 3.36
CA TRP A 96 -3.69 24.40 3.89
C TRP A 96 -3.57 24.27 5.41
N PHE A 97 -2.37 24.21 5.97
CA PHE A 97 -2.11 24.15 7.42
C PHE A 97 -2.67 25.37 8.15
N THR A 98 -2.50 26.55 7.59
CA THR A 98 -3.07 27.78 8.15
C THR A 98 -4.59 27.71 8.27
N ARG A 99 -5.27 27.12 7.28
CA ARG A 99 -6.74 27.00 7.26
C ARG A 99 -7.27 25.81 8.07
N ASN A 100 -6.43 24.85 8.43
CA ASN A 100 -6.82 23.60 9.07
C ASN A 100 -5.91 23.26 10.28
N ALA A 101 -5.70 24.24 11.17
CA ALA A 101 -4.76 24.14 12.29
C ALA A 101 -5.09 22.99 13.28
N ASP A 102 -6.35 22.56 13.35
CA ASP A 102 -6.83 21.46 14.18
C ASP A 102 -6.86 20.10 13.45
N ALA A 103 -6.47 20.07 12.17
CA ALA A 103 -6.52 18.86 11.36
C ALA A 103 -5.48 17.81 11.80
N ARG A 104 -5.88 16.54 11.73
CA ARG A 104 -5.00 15.41 11.99
C ARG A 104 -5.30 14.29 10.98
N PHE A 105 -4.23 13.66 10.50
CA PHE A 105 -4.30 12.43 9.71
C PHE A 105 -3.78 11.27 10.54
N GLU A 106 -4.60 10.23 10.65
CA GLU A 106 -4.27 8.98 11.32
C GLU A 106 -4.19 7.89 10.24
N ALA A 107 -3.03 7.28 10.07
CA ALA A 107 -2.89 6.12 9.20
C ALA A 107 -3.57 4.91 9.86
N GLU A 108 -4.52 4.29 9.17
CA GLU A 108 -5.19 3.06 9.61
C GLU A 108 -4.43 1.83 9.12
N ASP A 109 -3.84 1.90 7.92
CA ASP A 109 -3.03 0.85 7.34
C ASP A 109 -2.04 1.43 6.34
N VAL A 110 -0.87 0.78 6.20
CA VAL A 110 0.20 1.17 5.28
C VAL A 110 0.69 -0.07 4.54
N ILE A 111 0.40 -0.11 3.25
CA ILE A 111 0.81 -1.18 2.33
C ILE A 111 1.98 -0.67 1.49
N VAL A 112 3.10 -1.36 1.53
CA VAL A 112 4.31 -1.01 0.77
C VAL A 112 4.65 -2.13 -0.21
N GLY A 113 5.03 -1.76 -1.42
CA GLY A 113 5.52 -2.66 -2.46
C GLY A 113 6.60 -1.95 -3.29
N GLY A 114 7.87 -2.30 -3.07
CA GLY A 114 9.00 -1.63 -3.69
C GLY A 114 9.03 -0.13 -3.37
N ASN A 115 9.00 0.72 -4.38
CA ASN A 115 8.98 2.18 -4.27
C ASN A 115 7.57 2.79 -4.25
N ARG A 116 6.53 1.97 -4.13
CA ARG A 116 5.13 2.41 -4.07
C ARG A 116 4.55 2.10 -2.70
N ALA A 117 3.65 2.96 -2.25
CA ALA A 117 2.87 2.68 -1.06
C ALA A 117 1.44 3.20 -1.16
N THR A 118 0.57 2.56 -0.40
CA THR A 118 -0.81 2.97 -0.20
C THR A 118 -1.04 3.16 1.29
N VAL A 119 -1.53 4.33 1.68
CA VAL A 119 -1.86 4.67 3.07
C VAL A 119 -3.36 4.86 3.18
N LEU A 120 -4.03 3.99 3.93
CA LEU A 120 -5.42 4.18 4.31
C LEU A 120 -5.43 5.11 5.53
N TRP A 121 -6.24 6.16 5.49
CA TRP A 121 -6.24 7.17 6.53
C TRP A 121 -7.62 7.64 6.96
N VAL A 122 -7.67 8.17 8.19
CA VAL A 122 -8.77 8.98 8.71
C VAL A 122 -8.27 10.41 8.91
N TYR A 123 -8.93 11.34 8.26
CA TYR A 123 -8.77 12.77 8.48
C TYR A 123 -9.79 13.25 9.51
N ARG A 124 -9.33 13.92 10.55
CA ARG A 124 -10.18 14.45 11.63
C ARG A 124 -9.95 15.93 11.82
N LYS A 125 -11.04 16.66 12.05
CA LYS A 125 -11.03 18.07 12.49
C LYS A 125 -12.34 18.46 13.15
N MET A 126 -12.39 19.66 13.68
CA MET A 126 -13.66 20.28 14.09
C MET A 126 -14.35 20.94 12.88
N ARG A 127 -15.64 20.70 12.71
CA ARG A 127 -16.48 21.37 11.70
C ARG A 127 -17.74 21.88 12.38
N ASN A 128 -17.95 23.21 12.33
CA ASN A 128 -19.09 23.86 13.00
C ASN A 128 -19.21 23.51 14.51
N GLY A 129 -18.05 23.47 15.21
CA GLY A 129 -17.99 23.17 16.64
C GLY A 129 -18.22 21.70 17.01
N ARG A 130 -18.27 20.78 16.03
CA ARG A 130 -18.48 19.34 16.25
C ARG A 130 -17.33 18.53 15.65
N PRO A 131 -16.94 17.40 16.27
CA PRO A 131 -16.00 16.46 15.66
C PRO A 131 -16.53 15.98 14.30
N TRP A 132 -15.66 16.03 13.29
CA TRP A 132 -15.94 15.56 11.95
C TRP A 132 -14.78 14.75 11.43
N HIS A 133 -15.05 13.74 10.60
CA HIS A 133 -13.99 12.94 9.96
C HIS A 133 -14.34 12.60 8.53
N LEU A 134 -13.30 12.26 7.80
CA LEU A 134 -13.34 11.75 6.43
C LEU A 134 -12.34 10.60 6.33
N ARG A 135 -12.63 9.60 5.51
CA ARG A 135 -11.70 8.52 5.20
C ARG A 135 -11.23 8.61 3.77
N GLY A 136 -10.02 8.14 3.53
CA GLY A 136 -9.48 8.11 2.20
C GLY A 136 -8.24 7.24 2.09
N VAL A 137 -7.65 7.33 0.92
CA VAL A 137 -6.45 6.60 0.53
C VAL A 137 -5.50 7.57 -0.16
N ASP A 138 -4.23 7.53 0.23
CA ASP A 138 -3.16 8.15 -0.51
C ASP A 138 -2.31 7.09 -1.21
N VAL A 139 -2.01 7.32 -2.47
CA VAL A 139 -1.07 6.51 -3.24
C VAL A 139 0.22 7.28 -3.41
N PHE A 140 1.32 6.71 -2.90
CA PHE A 140 2.64 7.32 -2.93
C PHE A 140 3.56 6.66 -3.95
N THR A 141 4.45 7.46 -4.52
CA THR A 141 5.67 7.01 -5.19
C THR A 141 6.86 7.64 -4.48
N VAL A 142 7.83 6.82 -4.10
CA VAL A 142 9.07 7.26 -3.44
C VAL A 142 10.24 7.07 -4.40
N ARG A 143 11.14 8.04 -4.45
CA ARG A 143 12.37 8.01 -5.22
C ARG A 143 13.48 8.63 -4.40
N ASP A 144 14.60 7.93 -4.26
CA ASP A 144 15.77 8.39 -3.48
C ASP A 144 15.42 8.81 -2.04
N GLY A 145 14.55 8.02 -1.37
CA GLY A 145 14.11 8.30 0.00
C GLY A 145 13.19 9.51 0.14
N LYS A 146 12.63 10.04 -0.95
CA LYS A 146 11.73 11.20 -0.97
C LYS A 146 10.45 10.90 -1.73
N VAL A 147 9.37 11.58 -1.36
CA VAL A 147 8.07 11.48 -2.04
C VAL A 147 8.16 12.19 -3.39
N ALA A 148 8.03 11.40 -4.46
CA ALA A 148 7.98 11.89 -5.84
C ALA A 148 6.54 12.08 -6.34
N ALA A 149 5.57 11.37 -5.76
CA ALA A 149 4.16 11.61 -6.02
C ALA A 149 3.31 11.25 -4.80
N LYS A 150 2.24 12.00 -4.58
CA LYS A 150 1.15 11.72 -3.64
C LYS A 150 -0.18 12.00 -4.34
N LEU A 151 -0.98 10.96 -4.52
CA LEU A 151 -2.30 11.04 -5.13
C LEU A 151 -3.34 10.71 -4.07
N ALA A 152 -4.23 11.65 -3.78
CA ALA A 152 -5.20 11.53 -2.70
C ALA A 152 -6.60 11.18 -3.23
N TYR A 153 -7.26 10.22 -2.57
CA TYR A 153 -8.61 9.79 -2.87
C TYR A 153 -9.46 9.78 -1.62
N VAL A 154 -10.71 10.19 -1.72
CA VAL A 154 -11.65 10.16 -0.61
C VAL A 154 -12.73 9.12 -0.83
N LYS A 155 -13.18 8.54 0.26
CA LYS A 155 -14.37 7.70 0.26
C LYS A 155 -15.60 8.61 0.24
N GLY A 156 -16.35 8.55 -0.86
CA GLY A 156 -17.60 9.27 -1.05
C GLY A 156 -18.78 8.62 -0.37
#